data_c7be28e0c7235a14df330e770f304f16
#
_entry.id   c7be28e0c7235a14df330e770f304f16
#
_cell.length_a   1.000
_cell.length_b   1.000
_cell.length_c   1.000
_cell.angle_alpha   90.00
_cell.angle_beta   90.00
_cell.angle_gamma   90.00
#
_symmetry.space_group_name_H-M   'P 1'
#
loop_
_entity.id
_entity.type
_entity.pdbx_description
1 polymer ?
#
loop_
_entity_poly.entity_id
_entity_poly.type
_entity_poly.pdbx_seq_one_letter_code
_entity_poly.pdbx_strand_id
1 'polypeptide(L)'
;MKPRPFDYVRPDTVEEAVAILAEHGDDARILAGGQTLLAMLNLRVVEPAILVDITRIPELDVIREIDTREGGGKIEVGAAVTQNRLMAWPALRQKLPLLAAALPFVGHFQTRNKGTVCGSIAHADPTSEIPLSLAVLGGEVVLRSPRGTRVLAADDFQQGMLATAREPDELITAVRFPVMSGGVGFREVARRHGDFAIVAVAAVVESISSIRVGVAGMADRPAVRRIEANGSSDIRDAIERLAWQLEDYEDVHASARMRRDLLRGIGPVVIEEARQCAA
;
A
#
# COMPACT_ATOMS: atom_id res chain seq x y z
N MET A 1 -24.67 -3.85 13.10
CA MET A 1 -25.06 -5.23 13.45
C MET A 1 -23.96 -5.84 14.32
N LYS A 2 -24.21 -6.96 15.01
CA LYS A 2 -23.14 -7.70 15.70
C LYS A 2 -22.58 -8.75 14.74
N PRO A 3 -21.26 -9.06 14.79
CA PRO A 3 -20.70 -10.15 14.03
C PRO A 3 -21.31 -11.49 14.45
N ARG A 4 -21.08 -12.54 13.65
CA ARG A 4 -21.31 -13.92 14.10
C ARG A 4 -20.30 -14.30 15.18
N PRO A 5 -20.58 -15.29 16.04
CA PRO A 5 -19.60 -15.80 16.98
C PRO A 5 -18.34 -16.28 16.25
N PHE A 6 -17.19 -16.02 16.83
CA PHE A 6 -15.87 -16.49 16.38
C PHE A 6 -14.99 -16.71 17.60
N ASP A 7 -14.02 -17.58 17.47
CA ASP A 7 -12.97 -17.75 18.46
C ASP A 7 -11.92 -16.65 18.28
N TYR A 8 -11.33 -16.22 19.38
CA TYR A 8 -10.29 -15.21 19.40
C TYR A 8 -9.02 -15.77 20.04
N VAL A 9 -7.93 -15.73 19.29
CA VAL A 9 -6.62 -16.16 19.77
C VAL A 9 -5.61 -15.04 19.57
N ARG A 10 -4.65 -14.98 20.47
CA ARG A 10 -3.58 -13.99 20.43
C ARG A 10 -2.24 -14.69 20.67
N PRO A 11 -1.59 -15.13 19.60
CA PRO A 11 -0.29 -15.75 19.65
C PRO A 11 0.78 -14.77 20.15
N ASP A 12 1.80 -15.28 20.82
CA ASP A 12 2.94 -14.51 21.31
C ASP A 12 4.09 -14.46 20.28
N THR A 13 4.10 -15.38 19.30
CA THR A 13 5.16 -15.51 18.30
C THR A 13 4.60 -15.62 16.88
N VAL A 14 5.46 -15.36 15.89
CA VAL A 14 5.13 -15.54 14.46
C VAL A 14 4.86 -17.02 14.16
N GLU A 15 5.64 -17.91 14.74
CA GLU A 15 5.51 -19.36 14.57
C GLU A 15 4.15 -19.88 15.06
N GLU A 16 3.68 -19.42 16.21
CA GLU A 16 2.34 -19.75 16.72
C GLU A 16 1.25 -19.21 15.80
N ALA A 17 1.35 -17.96 15.34
CA ALA A 17 0.39 -17.37 14.42
C ALA A 17 0.30 -18.18 13.12
N VAL A 18 1.43 -18.54 12.54
CA VAL A 18 1.52 -19.33 11.30
C VAL A 18 0.97 -20.75 11.51
N ALA A 19 1.22 -21.39 12.68
CA ALA A 19 0.66 -22.69 13.00
C ALA A 19 -0.88 -22.66 13.03
N ILE A 20 -1.47 -21.64 13.66
CA ILE A 20 -2.92 -21.45 13.70
C ILE A 20 -3.49 -21.22 12.29
N LEU A 21 -2.83 -20.41 11.47
CA LEU A 21 -3.25 -20.17 10.09
C LEU A 21 -3.20 -21.46 9.26
N ALA A 22 -2.17 -22.29 9.45
CA ALA A 22 -2.05 -23.56 8.75
C ALA A 22 -3.11 -24.60 9.19
N GLU A 23 -3.52 -24.58 10.46
CA GLU A 23 -4.56 -25.46 10.99
C GLU A 23 -5.96 -25.06 10.48
N HIS A 24 -6.26 -23.76 10.43
CA HIS A 24 -7.61 -23.26 10.14
C HIS A 24 -7.80 -22.76 8.70
N GLY A 25 -6.73 -22.49 7.94
CA GLY A 25 -6.78 -22.06 6.55
C GLY A 25 -7.72 -20.88 6.34
N ASP A 26 -8.68 -21.03 5.44
CA ASP A 26 -9.65 -19.98 5.09
C ASP A 26 -10.64 -19.63 6.21
N ASP A 27 -10.79 -20.48 7.22
CA ASP A 27 -11.62 -20.19 8.40
C ASP A 27 -10.94 -19.21 9.38
N ALA A 28 -9.64 -18.98 9.23
CA ALA A 28 -8.91 -17.99 10.02
C ALA A 28 -8.85 -16.63 9.33
N ARG A 29 -8.90 -15.56 10.14
CA ARG A 29 -8.58 -14.20 9.67
C ARG A 29 -7.61 -13.53 10.61
N ILE A 30 -6.60 -12.89 10.02
CA ILE A 30 -5.58 -12.12 10.75
C ILE A 30 -6.20 -10.80 11.19
N LEU A 31 -6.14 -10.52 12.48
CA LEU A 31 -6.47 -9.24 13.07
C LEU A 31 -5.19 -8.45 13.37
N ALA A 32 -4.94 -7.42 12.57
CA ALA A 32 -3.92 -6.40 12.82
C ALA A 32 -4.61 -5.12 13.32
N GLY A 33 -4.67 -4.06 12.53
CA GLY A 33 -5.33 -2.81 12.90
C GLY A 33 -6.86 -2.85 13.00
N GLY A 34 -7.49 -3.85 12.41
CA GLY A 34 -8.94 -4.10 12.47
C GLY A 34 -9.82 -3.07 11.74
N GLN A 35 -9.24 -2.05 11.08
CA GLN A 35 -10.00 -0.92 10.52
C GLN A 35 -10.97 -1.34 9.43
N THR A 36 -10.62 -2.29 8.59
CA THR A 36 -11.51 -2.88 7.59
C THR A 36 -12.20 -4.12 8.13
N LEU A 37 -11.44 -5.04 8.74
CA LEU A 37 -11.95 -6.36 9.14
C LEU A 37 -13.13 -6.26 10.13
N LEU A 38 -13.05 -5.38 11.15
CA LEU A 38 -14.14 -5.25 12.13
C LEU A 38 -15.42 -4.70 11.51
N ALA A 39 -15.32 -3.82 10.52
CA ALA A 39 -16.48 -3.34 9.77
C ALA A 39 -17.10 -4.50 8.94
N MET A 40 -16.27 -5.28 8.25
CA MET A 40 -16.72 -6.44 7.47
C MET A 40 -17.40 -7.50 8.34
N LEU A 41 -16.87 -7.78 9.53
CA LEU A 41 -17.48 -8.68 10.51
C LEU A 41 -18.86 -8.16 10.98
N ASN A 42 -18.94 -6.87 11.33
CA ASN A 42 -20.20 -6.25 11.76
C ASN A 42 -21.26 -6.27 10.65
N LEU A 43 -20.85 -6.09 9.39
CA LEU A 43 -21.72 -6.16 8.22
C LEU A 43 -21.98 -7.61 7.75
N ARG A 44 -21.28 -8.60 8.35
CA ARG A 44 -21.33 -10.01 7.98
C ARG A 44 -20.95 -10.27 6.51
N VAL A 45 -20.01 -9.48 6.02
CA VAL A 45 -19.39 -9.69 4.69
C VAL A 45 -18.38 -10.82 4.76
N VAL A 46 -17.73 -10.97 5.93
CA VAL A 46 -16.85 -12.11 6.24
C VAL A 46 -17.27 -12.73 7.57
N GLU A 47 -17.17 -14.05 7.69
CA GLU A 47 -17.64 -14.83 8.84
C GLU A 47 -16.60 -15.90 9.19
N PRO A 48 -15.38 -15.52 9.64
CA PRO A 48 -14.35 -16.48 10.03
C PRO A 48 -14.76 -17.24 11.28
N ALA A 49 -14.26 -18.47 11.44
CA ALA A 49 -14.39 -19.23 12.67
C ALA A 49 -13.44 -18.70 13.76
N ILE A 50 -12.28 -18.17 13.38
CA ILE A 50 -11.25 -17.72 14.32
C ILE A 50 -10.57 -16.42 13.88
N LEU A 51 -10.35 -15.50 14.83
CA LEU A 51 -9.52 -14.31 14.65
C LEU A 51 -8.16 -14.49 15.32
N VAL A 52 -7.10 -14.27 14.56
CA VAL A 52 -5.71 -14.38 14.98
C VAL A 52 -5.14 -12.97 15.18
N ASP A 53 -5.08 -12.50 16.42
CA ASP A 53 -4.62 -11.14 16.75
C ASP A 53 -3.08 -11.12 16.85
N ILE A 54 -2.46 -10.46 15.88
CA ILE A 54 -1.00 -10.33 15.77
C ILE A 54 -0.43 -9.04 16.38
N THR A 55 -1.28 -8.20 16.98
CA THR A 55 -0.90 -6.83 17.39
C THR A 55 0.12 -6.77 18.50
N ARG A 56 0.36 -7.89 19.23
CA ARG A 56 1.29 -7.95 20.35
C ARG A 56 2.50 -8.84 20.11
N ILE A 57 2.68 -9.35 18.90
CA ILE A 57 3.89 -10.09 18.53
C ILE A 57 5.05 -9.08 18.38
N PRO A 58 6.07 -9.11 19.28
CA PRO A 58 7.11 -8.06 19.29
C PRO A 58 7.93 -8.00 18.00
N GLU A 59 8.14 -9.15 17.36
CA GLU A 59 8.88 -9.28 16.09
C GLU A 59 8.21 -8.53 14.94
N LEU A 60 6.89 -8.34 15.01
CA LEU A 60 6.10 -7.66 13.98
C LEU A 60 5.99 -6.14 14.21
N ASP A 61 6.43 -5.64 15.38
CA ASP A 61 6.34 -4.22 15.71
C ASP A 61 7.73 -3.53 15.58
N VAL A 62 8.33 -3.65 14.40
CA VAL A 62 9.67 -3.13 14.12
C VAL A 62 9.70 -2.27 12.85
N ILE A 63 10.51 -1.20 12.88
CA ILE A 63 10.92 -0.43 11.70
C ILE A 63 12.44 -0.48 11.70
N ARG A 64 13.04 -1.07 10.67
CA ARG A 64 14.49 -1.21 10.59
C ARG A 64 15.02 -1.02 9.17
N GLU A 65 16.22 -0.51 9.07
CA GLU A 65 16.97 -0.48 7.83
C GLU A 65 17.67 -1.82 7.62
N ILE A 66 17.55 -2.35 6.43
CA ILE A 66 18.22 -3.58 6.01
C ILE A 66 19.08 -3.30 4.77
N ASP A 67 20.31 -3.79 4.79
CA ASP A 67 21.18 -3.73 3.63
C ASP A 67 20.83 -4.84 2.64
N THR A 68 20.85 -4.53 1.35
CA THR A 68 20.64 -5.55 0.31
C THR A 68 21.97 -5.93 -0.31
N ARG A 69 22.12 -7.21 -0.71
CA ARG A 69 23.34 -7.72 -1.36
C ARG A 69 23.64 -7.03 -2.69
N GLU A 70 22.64 -6.41 -3.31
CA GLU A 70 22.73 -5.75 -4.61
C GLU A 70 23.11 -4.27 -4.51
N GLY A 71 23.32 -3.77 -3.29
CA GLY A 71 23.54 -2.35 -3.01
C GLY A 71 22.23 -1.55 -2.96
N GLY A 72 22.12 -0.68 -1.98
CA GLY A 72 20.90 0.09 -1.68
C GLY A 72 20.20 -0.48 -0.45
N GLY A 73 19.89 0.40 0.51
CA GLY A 73 19.14 0.05 1.72
C GLY A 73 17.65 -0.12 1.43
N LYS A 74 16.98 -0.96 2.22
CA LYS A 74 15.51 -1.01 2.30
C LYS A 74 15.07 -0.73 3.72
N ILE A 75 13.91 -0.14 3.88
CA ILE A 75 13.24 -0.02 5.18
C ILE A 75 12.22 -1.14 5.28
N GLU A 76 12.44 -2.02 6.24
CA GLU A 76 11.49 -3.07 6.58
C GLU A 76 10.55 -2.58 7.67
N VAL A 77 9.25 -2.68 7.40
CA VAL A 77 8.15 -2.26 8.29
C VAL A 77 7.34 -3.50 8.64
N GLY A 78 7.34 -3.88 9.91
CA GLY A 78 6.67 -5.07 10.42
C GLY A 78 5.14 -4.96 10.43
N ALA A 79 4.47 -6.10 10.47
CA ALA A 79 3.02 -6.21 10.27
C ALA A 79 2.18 -5.55 11.36
N ALA A 80 2.70 -5.41 12.58
CA ALA A 80 2.03 -4.73 13.69
C ALA A 80 2.30 -3.21 13.73
N VAL A 81 3.22 -2.69 12.90
CA VAL A 81 3.54 -1.26 12.85
C VAL A 81 2.34 -0.47 12.34
N THR A 82 1.80 0.42 13.19
CA THR A 82 0.70 1.29 12.80
C THR A 82 1.16 2.37 11.83
N GLN A 83 0.25 2.86 11.00
CA GLN A 83 0.49 3.96 10.07
C GLN A 83 0.99 5.21 10.81
N ASN A 84 0.43 5.51 11.99
CA ASN A 84 0.85 6.66 12.79
C ASN A 84 2.25 6.46 13.41
N ARG A 85 2.62 5.22 13.78
CA ARG A 85 3.98 4.92 14.24
C ARG A 85 5.00 5.15 13.14
N LEU A 86 4.70 4.72 11.90
CA LEU A 86 5.56 5.01 10.76
C LEU A 86 5.63 6.52 10.48
N MET A 87 4.50 7.26 10.55
CA MET A 87 4.50 8.72 10.40
C MET A 87 5.38 9.45 11.42
N ALA A 88 5.44 8.92 12.64
CA ALA A 88 6.26 9.46 13.74
C ALA A 88 7.73 9.02 13.68
N TRP A 89 8.10 8.12 12.77
CA TRP A 89 9.47 7.66 12.65
C TRP A 89 10.39 8.79 12.17
N PRO A 90 11.45 9.17 12.93
CA PRO A 90 12.24 10.37 12.66
C PRO A 90 12.90 10.38 11.27
N ALA A 91 13.29 9.22 10.76
CA ALA A 91 13.95 9.10 9.47
C ALA A 91 12.99 8.99 8.27
N LEU A 92 11.66 9.01 8.49
CA LEU A 92 10.66 8.78 7.44
C LEU A 92 10.87 9.71 6.24
N ARG A 93 10.97 11.01 6.47
CA ARG A 93 11.11 12.00 5.38
C ARG A 93 12.41 11.84 4.60
N GLN A 94 13.47 11.42 5.27
CA GLN A 94 14.78 11.24 4.65
C GLN A 94 14.87 9.93 3.87
N LYS A 95 14.33 8.83 4.41
CA LYS A 95 14.49 7.48 3.87
C LYS A 95 13.36 7.09 2.93
N LEU A 96 12.14 7.53 3.22
CA LEU A 96 10.91 7.18 2.49
C LEU A 96 10.07 8.44 2.20
N PRO A 97 10.60 9.41 1.42
CA PRO A 97 9.93 10.68 1.19
C PRO A 97 8.55 10.53 0.52
N LEU A 98 8.36 9.54 -0.37
CA LEU A 98 7.07 9.29 -0.99
C LEU A 98 6.01 8.87 0.04
N LEU A 99 6.35 7.95 0.96
CA LEU A 99 5.44 7.58 2.04
C LEU A 99 5.16 8.74 3.00
N ALA A 100 6.17 9.59 3.26
CA ALA A 100 5.98 10.80 4.06
C ALA A 100 4.98 11.77 3.43
N ALA A 101 4.93 11.83 2.10
CA ALA A 101 3.96 12.63 1.35
C ALA A 101 2.56 11.98 1.30
N ALA A 102 2.47 10.65 1.18
CA ALA A 102 1.21 9.91 1.01
C ALA A 102 0.47 9.67 2.34
N LEU A 103 1.17 9.32 3.43
CA LEU A 103 0.57 8.94 4.71
C LEU A 103 -0.41 9.96 5.32
N PRO A 104 -0.25 11.28 5.18
CA PRO A 104 -1.22 12.26 5.67
C PRO A 104 -2.63 12.10 5.07
N PHE A 105 -2.74 11.53 3.87
CA PHE A 105 -4.01 11.31 3.17
C PHE A 105 -4.71 10.03 3.63
N VAL A 106 -3.97 9.05 4.16
CA VAL A 106 -4.53 7.77 4.61
C VAL A 106 -5.51 7.98 5.76
N GLY A 107 -6.79 7.97 5.46
CA GLY A 107 -7.86 8.06 6.46
C GLY A 107 -7.71 9.22 7.46
N HIS A 108 -8.26 9.04 8.64
CA HIS A 108 -8.16 9.99 9.73
C HIS A 108 -7.17 9.55 10.81
N PHE A 109 -6.82 10.45 11.73
CA PHE A 109 -5.92 10.17 12.85
C PHE A 109 -6.31 8.90 13.62
N GLN A 110 -7.60 8.70 13.90
CA GLN A 110 -8.11 7.52 14.60
C GLN A 110 -7.82 6.22 13.82
N THR A 111 -8.01 6.26 12.50
CA THR A 111 -7.71 5.14 11.59
C THR A 111 -6.22 4.82 11.62
N ARG A 112 -5.36 5.83 11.47
CA ARG A 112 -3.90 5.65 11.43
C ARG A 112 -3.30 5.17 12.76
N ASN A 113 -3.94 5.46 13.90
CA ASN A 113 -3.49 4.98 15.21
C ASN A 113 -3.69 3.47 15.41
N LYS A 114 -4.56 2.85 14.64
CA LYS A 114 -4.87 1.42 14.71
C LYS A 114 -4.48 0.68 13.43
N GLY A 115 -4.79 1.26 12.28
CA GLY A 115 -4.46 0.69 10.98
C GLY A 115 -2.96 0.49 10.82
N THR A 116 -2.55 -0.70 10.38
CA THR A 116 -1.15 -1.03 10.13
C THR A 116 -0.77 -0.83 8.67
N VAL A 117 0.52 -0.64 8.42
CA VAL A 117 1.06 -0.50 7.06
C VAL A 117 0.81 -1.78 6.27
N CYS A 118 1.18 -2.93 6.83
CA CYS A 118 0.94 -4.24 6.20
C CYS A 118 -0.55 -4.57 6.06
N GLY A 119 -1.40 -4.09 6.98
CA GLY A 119 -2.85 -4.27 6.88
C GLY A 119 -3.45 -3.57 5.66
N SER A 120 -2.94 -2.39 5.29
CA SER A 120 -3.33 -1.71 4.04
C SER A 120 -2.90 -2.50 2.80
N ILE A 121 -1.69 -3.06 2.82
CA ILE A 121 -1.17 -3.91 1.73
C ILE A 121 -1.98 -5.22 1.62
N ALA A 122 -2.30 -5.86 2.76
CA ALA A 122 -3.11 -7.08 2.79
C ALA A 122 -4.54 -6.85 2.28
N HIS A 123 -5.09 -5.66 2.50
CA HIS A 123 -6.42 -5.30 2.02
C HIS A 123 -6.47 -5.13 0.50
N ALA A 124 -5.38 -4.68 -0.10
CA ALA A 124 -5.20 -4.50 -1.54
C ALA A 124 -6.32 -3.68 -2.21
N ASP A 125 -6.78 -2.62 -1.53
CA ASP A 125 -7.70 -1.67 -2.15
C ASP A 125 -6.97 -0.88 -3.24
N PRO A 126 -7.48 -0.87 -4.50
CA PRO A 126 -6.82 -0.23 -5.64
C PRO A 126 -6.75 1.28 -5.55
N THR A 127 -7.43 1.89 -4.58
CA THR A 127 -7.46 3.34 -4.36
C THR A 127 -6.56 3.78 -3.21
N SER A 128 -5.91 2.82 -2.52
CA SER A 128 -5.13 3.10 -1.32
C SER A 128 -3.72 3.63 -1.62
N GLU A 129 -3.27 4.56 -0.82
CA GLU A 129 -2.02 5.33 -0.94
C GLU A 129 -0.78 4.47 -0.63
N ILE A 130 -0.88 3.56 0.36
CA ILE A 130 0.25 2.70 0.76
C ILE A 130 0.53 1.62 -0.28
N PRO A 131 -0.47 0.86 -0.81
CA PRO A 131 -0.30 -0.02 -1.96
C PRO A 131 0.29 0.70 -3.18
N LEU A 132 -0.22 1.89 -3.52
CA LEU A 132 0.32 2.71 -4.60
C LEU A 132 1.79 3.06 -4.37
N SER A 133 2.14 3.52 -3.17
CA SER A 133 3.52 3.88 -2.82
C SER A 133 4.45 2.67 -2.88
N LEU A 134 4.00 1.49 -2.40
CA LEU A 134 4.79 0.26 -2.45
C LEU A 134 5.08 -0.15 -3.90
N ALA A 135 4.06 -0.10 -4.77
CA ALA A 135 4.20 -0.45 -6.19
C ALA A 135 5.14 0.52 -6.93
N VAL A 136 4.95 1.84 -6.75
CA VAL A 136 5.79 2.86 -7.40
C VAL A 136 7.25 2.77 -6.96
N LEU A 137 7.50 2.46 -5.69
CA LEU A 137 8.86 2.28 -5.16
C LEU A 137 9.49 0.95 -5.58
N GLY A 138 8.72 0.00 -6.14
CA GLY A 138 9.20 -1.35 -6.41
C GLY A 138 9.52 -2.09 -5.11
N GLY A 139 8.66 -1.92 -4.11
CA GLY A 139 8.83 -2.55 -2.81
C GLY A 139 8.45 -4.03 -2.81
N GLU A 140 8.58 -4.66 -1.65
CA GLU A 140 8.40 -6.09 -1.47
C GLU A 140 7.50 -6.41 -0.29
N VAL A 141 6.85 -7.57 -0.35
CA VAL A 141 6.05 -8.14 0.73
C VAL A 141 6.70 -9.43 1.21
N VAL A 142 6.93 -9.54 2.51
CA VAL A 142 7.53 -10.72 3.16
C VAL A 142 6.43 -11.56 3.78
N LEU A 143 6.34 -12.81 3.34
CA LEU A 143 5.35 -13.80 3.74
C LEU A 143 6.01 -14.94 4.50
N ARG A 144 5.38 -15.40 5.57
CA ARG A 144 5.81 -16.54 6.39
C ARG A 144 4.71 -17.59 6.43
N SER A 145 5.09 -18.84 6.20
CA SER A 145 4.25 -20.03 6.34
C SER A 145 5.03 -21.16 7.02
N PRO A 146 4.42 -22.33 7.34
CA PRO A 146 5.18 -23.48 7.81
C PRO A 146 6.24 -23.95 6.81
N ARG A 147 6.06 -23.67 5.53
CA ARG A 147 7.02 -24.01 4.45
C ARG A 147 8.25 -23.11 4.44
N GLY A 148 8.23 -22.00 5.16
CA GLY A 148 9.34 -21.04 5.21
C GLY A 148 8.91 -19.61 4.92
N THR A 149 9.88 -18.79 4.50
CA THR A 149 9.68 -17.39 4.14
C THR A 149 9.79 -17.23 2.62
N ARG A 150 8.86 -16.50 2.02
CA ARG A 150 8.97 -16.03 0.63
C ARG A 150 8.81 -14.53 0.56
N VAL A 151 9.41 -13.93 -0.45
CA VAL A 151 9.35 -12.49 -0.70
C VAL A 151 8.79 -12.29 -2.09
N LEU A 152 7.77 -11.46 -2.22
CA LEU A 152 7.15 -11.09 -3.48
C LEU A 152 7.36 -9.61 -3.76
N ALA A 153 7.61 -9.26 -5.02
CA ALA A 153 7.51 -7.87 -5.45
C ALA A 153 6.06 -7.37 -5.30
N ALA A 154 5.88 -6.06 -5.13
CA ALA A 154 4.55 -5.47 -4.98
C ALA A 154 3.62 -5.83 -6.14
N ASP A 155 4.13 -5.83 -7.38
CA ASP A 155 3.36 -6.13 -8.58
C ASP A 155 2.91 -7.60 -8.65
N ASP A 156 3.73 -8.52 -8.10
CA ASP A 156 3.39 -9.95 -8.03
C ASP A 156 2.43 -10.24 -6.86
N PHE A 157 2.49 -9.42 -5.81
CA PHE A 157 1.65 -9.59 -4.62
C PHE A 157 0.23 -9.06 -4.84
N GLN A 158 0.07 -7.90 -5.47
CA GLN A 158 -1.23 -7.27 -5.73
C GLN A 158 -1.83 -7.83 -7.02
N GLN A 159 -2.79 -8.74 -6.92
CA GLN A 159 -3.36 -9.45 -8.07
C GLN A 159 -4.63 -8.82 -8.65
N GLY A 160 -5.27 -7.94 -7.91
CA GLY A 160 -6.50 -7.25 -8.33
C GLY A 160 -7.20 -6.59 -7.16
N MET A 161 -8.42 -6.11 -7.38
CA MET A 161 -9.22 -5.47 -6.35
C MET A 161 -9.45 -6.42 -5.17
N LEU A 162 -8.95 -6.03 -3.98
CA LEU A 162 -9.03 -6.79 -2.74
C LEU A 162 -8.45 -8.22 -2.85
N ALA A 163 -7.58 -8.45 -3.84
CA ALA A 163 -6.97 -9.75 -4.13
C ALA A 163 -5.45 -9.68 -4.08
N THR A 164 -4.87 -10.64 -3.36
CA THR A 164 -3.41 -10.75 -3.19
C THR A 164 -2.94 -12.18 -3.44
N ALA A 165 -1.63 -12.35 -3.66
CA ALA A 165 -0.98 -13.64 -3.80
C ALA A 165 -0.72 -14.36 -2.45
N ARG A 166 -1.26 -13.85 -1.33
CA ARG A 166 -1.13 -14.49 -0.01
C ARG A 166 -1.95 -15.79 0.04
N GLU A 167 -1.29 -16.88 0.36
CA GLU A 167 -1.96 -18.14 0.64
C GLU A 167 -2.67 -18.12 2.02
N PRO A 168 -3.72 -18.96 2.25
CA PRO A 168 -4.45 -18.97 3.52
C PRO A 168 -3.59 -19.20 4.76
N ASP A 169 -2.56 -20.03 4.65
CA ASP A 169 -1.61 -20.37 5.72
C ASP A 169 -0.44 -19.40 5.86
N GLU A 170 -0.46 -18.27 5.13
CA GLU A 170 0.60 -17.28 5.18
C GLU A 170 0.26 -16.07 6.03
N LEU A 171 1.24 -15.59 6.76
CA LEU A 171 1.25 -14.32 7.45
C LEU A 171 2.16 -13.33 6.71
N ILE A 172 1.67 -12.14 6.37
CA ILE A 172 2.55 -11.02 6.02
C ILE A 172 3.29 -10.63 7.31
N THR A 173 4.59 -10.81 7.33
CA THR A 173 5.42 -10.42 8.49
C THR A 173 5.96 -9.02 8.37
N ALA A 174 6.23 -8.55 7.15
CA ALA A 174 6.73 -7.22 6.88
C ALA A 174 6.47 -6.79 5.43
N VAL A 175 6.59 -5.49 5.18
CA VAL A 175 6.79 -4.91 3.86
C VAL A 175 8.12 -4.18 3.81
N ARG A 176 8.77 -4.16 2.63
CA ARG A 176 10.06 -3.54 2.42
C ARG A 176 9.97 -2.45 1.36
N PHE A 177 10.39 -1.27 1.72
CA PHE A 177 10.44 -0.11 0.83
C PHE A 177 11.90 0.21 0.52
N PRO A 178 12.30 0.32 -0.76
CA PRO A 178 13.62 0.83 -1.11
C PRO A 178 13.86 2.23 -0.53
N VAL A 179 15.07 2.47 0.02
CA VAL A 179 15.49 3.81 0.43
C VAL A 179 15.64 4.67 -0.81
N MET A 180 15.03 5.85 -0.79
CA MET A 180 15.03 6.77 -1.92
C MET A 180 15.84 8.02 -1.62
N SER A 181 16.66 8.44 -2.60
CA SER A 181 17.37 9.73 -2.60
C SER A 181 16.89 10.67 -3.70
N GLY A 182 16.02 10.19 -4.59
CA GLY A 182 15.47 10.97 -5.71
C GLY A 182 14.26 11.82 -5.33
N GLY A 183 13.87 12.71 -6.21
CA GLY A 183 12.68 13.51 -6.04
C GLY A 183 11.40 12.69 -6.15
N VAL A 184 10.42 13.05 -5.34
CA VAL A 184 9.12 12.39 -5.29
C VAL A 184 7.99 13.40 -5.33
N GLY A 185 6.84 12.99 -5.88
CA GLY A 185 5.60 13.75 -5.84
C GLY A 185 4.43 12.84 -5.50
N PHE A 186 3.45 13.39 -4.79
CA PHE A 186 2.20 12.70 -4.48
C PHE A 186 1.05 13.67 -4.41
N ARG A 187 -0.04 13.35 -5.10
CA ARG A 187 -1.33 14.04 -4.96
C ARG A 187 -2.47 13.07 -5.12
N GLU A 188 -3.57 13.37 -4.44
CA GLU A 188 -4.82 12.66 -4.65
C GLU A 188 -6.00 13.63 -4.71
N VAL A 189 -7.06 13.16 -5.33
CA VAL A 189 -8.38 13.78 -5.32
C VAL A 189 -9.36 12.80 -4.70
N ALA A 190 -9.96 13.19 -3.59
CA ALA A 190 -11.02 12.47 -2.89
C ALA A 190 -12.21 13.40 -2.66
N ARG A 191 -13.37 12.88 -2.27
CA ARG A 191 -14.53 13.71 -1.93
C ARG A 191 -14.30 14.56 -0.69
N ARG A 192 -13.60 14.00 0.28
CA ARG A 192 -13.23 14.63 1.56
C ARG A 192 -11.87 14.11 1.98
N HIS A 193 -11.16 14.89 2.76
CA HIS A 193 -9.90 14.43 3.35
C HIS A 193 -10.12 13.14 4.18
N GLY A 194 -9.32 12.12 3.90
CA GLY A 194 -9.39 10.82 4.55
C GLY A 194 -10.42 9.83 3.96
N ASP A 195 -11.18 10.21 2.94
CA ASP A 195 -11.91 9.24 2.10
C ASP A 195 -10.92 8.56 1.14
N PHE A 196 -11.29 7.42 0.60
CA PHE A 196 -10.53 6.77 -0.48
C PHE A 196 -10.39 7.68 -1.70
N ALA A 197 -9.24 7.61 -2.37
CA ALA A 197 -8.97 8.43 -3.53
C ALA A 197 -9.90 8.09 -4.70
N ILE A 198 -10.44 9.12 -5.36
CA ILE A 198 -11.03 8.97 -6.70
C ILE A 198 -9.89 8.69 -7.69
N VAL A 199 -8.83 9.50 -7.63
CA VAL A 199 -7.57 9.30 -8.36
C VAL A 199 -6.44 9.75 -7.46
N ALA A 200 -5.43 8.92 -7.28
CA ALA A 200 -4.16 9.31 -6.68
C ALA A 200 -3.02 9.08 -7.69
N VAL A 201 -2.06 9.98 -7.69
CA VAL A 201 -0.86 9.92 -8.52
C VAL A 201 0.38 10.04 -7.64
N ALA A 202 1.31 9.12 -7.84
CA ALA A 202 2.64 9.13 -7.24
C ALA A 202 3.70 9.15 -8.33
N ALA A 203 4.77 9.91 -8.15
CA ALA A 203 5.89 9.97 -9.08
C ALA A 203 7.22 9.87 -8.35
N VAL A 204 8.17 9.19 -8.98
CA VAL A 204 9.55 9.04 -8.51
C VAL A 204 10.49 9.34 -9.67
N VAL A 205 11.39 10.27 -9.49
CA VAL A 205 12.45 10.60 -10.48
C VAL A 205 13.57 9.57 -10.36
N GLU A 206 13.75 8.76 -11.39
CA GLU A 206 14.84 7.77 -11.48
C GLU A 206 16.10 8.35 -12.12
N SER A 207 15.90 9.27 -13.09
CA SER A 207 16.96 10.05 -13.75
C SER A 207 16.38 11.36 -14.30
N ILE A 208 17.22 12.18 -14.95
CA ILE A 208 16.80 13.47 -15.53
C ILE A 208 15.59 13.30 -16.49
N SER A 209 15.55 12.21 -17.26
CA SER A 209 14.50 11.96 -18.25
C SER A 209 13.54 10.83 -17.86
N SER A 210 13.90 9.96 -16.92
CA SER A 210 13.11 8.77 -16.56
C SER A 210 12.38 8.96 -15.24
N ILE A 211 11.07 8.79 -15.30
CA ILE A 211 10.18 8.99 -14.16
C ILE A 211 9.26 7.77 -14.05
N ARG A 212 9.22 7.18 -12.86
CA ARG A 212 8.23 6.14 -12.55
C ARG A 212 6.97 6.80 -12.00
N VAL A 213 5.85 6.58 -12.66
CA VAL A 213 4.54 7.14 -12.29
C VAL A 213 3.60 6.00 -11.94
N GLY A 214 2.95 6.11 -10.81
CA GLY A 214 1.87 5.24 -10.38
C GLY A 214 0.54 5.98 -10.28
N VAL A 215 -0.52 5.29 -10.63
CA VAL A 215 -1.90 5.79 -10.56
C VAL A 215 -2.75 4.79 -9.80
N ALA A 216 -3.50 5.26 -8.81
CA ALA A 216 -4.52 4.52 -8.09
C ALA A 216 -5.92 5.03 -8.44
N GLY A 217 -6.93 4.16 -8.32
CA GLY A 217 -8.33 4.47 -8.60
C GLY A 217 -8.72 4.43 -10.08
N MET A 218 -7.86 3.93 -10.96
CA MET A 218 -8.13 3.81 -12.41
C MET A 218 -7.91 2.40 -12.98
N ALA A 219 -7.71 1.42 -12.10
CA ALA A 219 -7.59 0.01 -12.44
C ALA A 219 -7.93 -0.82 -11.20
N ASP A 220 -7.96 -2.14 -11.31
CA ASP A 220 -8.20 -3.08 -10.21
C ASP A 220 -7.06 -3.17 -9.19
N ARG A 221 -5.91 -2.55 -9.51
CA ARG A 221 -4.71 -2.41 -8.66
C ARG A 221 -3.93 -1.15 -9.08
N PRO A 222 -2.97 -0.67 -8.28
CA PRO A 222 -2.11 0.45 -8.68
C PRO A 222 -1.42 0.19 -10.01
N ALA A 223 -1.62 1.07 -10.98
CA ALA A 223 -0.99 0.98 -12.29
C ALA A 223 0.31 1.77 -12.31
N VAL A 224 1.45 1.10 -12.50
CA VAL A 224 2.78 1.75 -12.54
C VAL A 224 3.32 1.75 -13.97
N ARG A 225 3.83 2.89 -14.41
CA ARG A 225 4.46 3.05 -15.72
C ARG A 225 5.74 3.89 -15.58
N ARG A 226 6.73 3.55 -16.38
CA ARG A 226 7.89 4.41 -16.61
C ARG A 226 7.60 5.30 -17.80
N ILE A 227 7.83 6.59 -17.64
CA ILE A 227 7.68 7.58 -18.70
C ILE A 227 9.03 8.25 -18.95
N GLU A 228 9.32 8.48 -20.23
CA GLU A 228 10.47 9.27 -20.66
C GLU A 228 9.96 10.64 -21.06
N ALA A 229 10.47 11.69 -20.40
CA ALA A 229 10.04 13.07 -20.66
C ALA A 229 11.18 14.04 -20.30
N ASN A 230 11.49 14.97 -21.19
CA ASN A 230 12.54 15.97 -21.00
C ASN A 230 11.99 17.36 -20.67
N GLY A 231 10.72 17.62 -20.93
CA GLY A 231 10.07 18.90 -20.69
C GLY A 231 8.60 18.77 -20.35
N SER A 232 7.98 19.90 -19.96
CA SER A 232 6.57 19.95 -19.53
C SER A 232 5.58 19.56 -20.65
N SER A 233 5.93 19.76 -21.93
CA SER A 233 5.12 19.28 -23.05
C SER A 233 5.11 17.76 -23.09
N ASP A 234 6.31 17.13 -23.04
CA ASP A 234 6.47 15.68 -23.07
C ASP A 234 5.72 15.00 -21.90
N ILE A 235 5.76 15.64 -20.72
CA ILE A 235 5.04 15.16 -19.53
C ILE A 235 3.53 15.14 -19.80
N ARG A 236 2.97 16.22 -20.33
CA ARG A 236 1.54 16.28 -20.63
C ARG A 236 1.12 15.23 -21.66
N ASP A 237 1.90 15.07 -22.71
CA ASP A 237 1.64 14.07 -23.75
C ASP A 237 1.76 12.63 -23.20
N ALA A 238 2.72 12.38 -22.29
CA ALA A 238 2.87 11.08 -21.64
C ALA A 238 1.70 10.77 -20.71
N ILE A 239 1.24 11.74 -19.91
CA ILE A 239 0.07 11.59 -19.05
C ILE A 239 -1.21 11.44 -19.88
N GLU A 240 -1.36 12.14 -20.98
CA GLU A 240 -2.49 11.97 -21.92
C GLU A 240 -2.55 10.53 -22.44
N ARG A 241 -1.42 9.99 -22.93
CA ARG A 241 -1.34 8.59 -23.36
C ARG A 241 -1.65 7.61 -22.24
N LEU A 242 -1.10 7.84 -21.04
CA LEU A 242 -1.35 7.01 -19.87
C LEU A 242 -2.85 6.99 -19.52
N ALA A 243 -3.52 8.14 -19.52
CA ALA A 243 -4.94 8.26 -19.23
C ALA A 243 -5.85 7.44 -20.17
N TRP A 244 -5.40 7.20 -21.42
CA TRP A 244 -6.11 6.35 -22.38
C TRP A 244 -5.68 4.87 -22.34
N GLN A 245 -4.53 4.56 -21.76
CA GLN A 245 -4.05 3.18 -21.61
C GLN A 245 -4.62 2.48 -20.37
N LEU A 246 -5.09 3.27 -19.38
CA LEU A 246 -5.74 2.73 -18.19
C LEU A 246 -7.18 2.33 -18.51
N GLU A 247 -7.68 1.39 -17.70
CA GLU A 247 -9.02 0.84 -17.86
C GLU A 247 -10.11 1.91 -17.66
N ASP A 248 -11.26 1.70 -18.27
CA ASP A 248 -12.45 2.52 -18.06
C ASP A 248 -13.14 2.11 -16.74
N TYR A 249 -12.52 2.48 -15.64
CA TYR A 249 -13.06 2.20 -14.30
C TYR A 249 -14.02 3.30 -13.88
N GLU A 250 -15.25 2.92 -13.54
CA GLU A 250 -16.26 3.83 -12.98
C GLU A 250 -16.98 3.20 -11.79
N ASP A 251 -17.45 4.03 -10.89
CA ASP A 251 -18.22 3.66 -9.71
C ASP A 251 -19.23 4.75 -9.34
N VAL A 252 -19.85 4.62 -8.16
CA VAL A 252 -20.82 5.62 -7.64
C VAL A 252 -20.19 6.99 -7.34
N HIS A 253 -18.86 7.11 -7.35
CA HIS A 253 -18.14 8.32 -6.99
C HIS A 253 -17.64 9.10 -8.19
N ALA A 254 -17.26 8.41 -9.28
CA ALA A 254 -16.73 9.06 -10.47
C ALA A 254 -16.88 8.18 -11.72
N SER A 255 -17.19 8.84 -12.86
CA SER A 255 -17.15 8.20 -14.16
C SER A 255 -15.71 8.02 -14.65
N ALA A 256 -15.49 7.09 -15.58
CA ALA A 256 -14.20 6.89 -16.23
C ALA A 256 -13.66 8.19 -16.88
N ARG A 257 -14.53 8.99 -17.47
CA ARG A 257 -14.17 10.31 -18.03
C ARG A 257 -13.62 11.23 -16.94
N MET A 258 -14.33 11.36 -15.81
CA MET A 258 -13.89 12.21 -14.69
C MET A 258 -12.52 11.78 -14.17
N ARG A 259 -12.28 10.47 -14.01
CA ARG A 259 -11.00 9.95 -13.55
C ARG A 259 -9.86 10.29 -14.54
N ARG A 260 -10.11 10.15 -15.85
CA ARG A 260 -9.13 10.57 -16.86
C ARG A 260 -8.84 12.08 -16.81
N ASP A 261 -9.87 12.92 -16.65
CA ASP A 261 -9.70 14.36 -16.56
C ASP A 261 -8.93 14.76 -15.28
N LEU A 262 -9.18 14.07 -14.15
CA LEU A 262 -8.41 14.26 -12.92
C LEU A 262 -6.93 13.86 -13.11
N LEU A 263 -6.65 12.71 -13.72
CA LEU A 263 -5.26 12.30 -14.00
C LEU A 263 -4.53 13.31 -14.86
N ARG A 264 -5.18 13.83 -15.91
CA ARG A 264 -4.64 14.92 -16.78
C ARG A 264 -4.33 16.19 -16.01
N GLY A 265 -5.18 16.51 -15.01
CA GLY A 265 -5.00 17.68 -14.17
C GLY A 265 -3.86 17.57 -13.17
N ILE A 266 -3.83 16.48 -12.39
CA ILE A 266 -2.86 16.34 -11.29
C ILE A 266 -1.55 15.66 -11.72
N GLY A 267 -1.57 14.78 -12.71
CA GLY A 267 -0.39 14.02 -13.14
C GLY A 267 0.82 14.87 -13.51
N PRO A 268 0.69 15.86 -14.41
CA PRO A 268 1.80 16.75 -14.75
C PRO A 268 2.33 17.52 -13.53
N VAL A 269 1.44 17.95 -12.63
CA VAL A 269 1.82 18.70 -11.42
C VAL A 269 2.66 17.83 -10.49
N VAL A 270 2.26 16.58 -10.26
CA VAL A 270 2.99 15.62 -9.40
C VAL A 270 4.39 15.33 -9.96
N ILE A 271 4.51 15.21 -11.28
CA ILE A 271 5.81 14.96 -11.92
C ILE A 271 6.73 16.20 -11.81
N GLU A 272 6.19 17.40 -12.03
CA GLU A 272 6.98 18.62 -11.87
C GLU A 272 7.43 18.83 -10.41
N GLU A 273 6.57 18.55 -9.43
CA GLU A 273 6.95 18.56 -8.01
C GLU A 273 8.07 17.56 -7.72
N ALA A 274 7.95 16.32 -8.25
CA ALA A 274 9.00 15.32 -8.09
C ALA A 274 10.35 15.80 -8.66
N ARG A 275 10.35 16.45 -9.82
CA ARG A 275 11.56 17.01 -10.44
C ARG A 275 12.18 18.14 -9.61
N GLN A 276 11.35 19.03 -9.09
CA GLN A 276 11.83 20.15 -8.24
C GLN A 276 12.47 19.65 -6.94
N CYS A 277 11.97 18.52 -6.40
CA CYS A 277 12.56 17.89 -5.22
C CYS A 277 13.85 17.09 -5.53
N ALA A 278 14.11 16.78 -6.80
CA ALA A 278 15.33 16.07 -7.23
C ALA A 278 16.50 17.01 -7.55
N ALA A 279 16.23 18.29 -7.79
CA ALA A 279 17.22 19.33 -8.10
C ALA A 279 17.81 19.92 -6.83
#